data_b1d7143f08e4a642b181c46df5d16fe0
#
_entry.id   b1d7143f08e4a642b181c46df5d16fe0
#
_cell.length_a   1.000
_cell.length_b   1.000
_cell.length_c   1.000
_cell.angle_alpha   90.00
_cell.angle_beta   90.00
_cell.angle_gamma   90.00
#
_symmetry.space_group_name_H-M   'P 1'
#
loop_
_entity.id
_entity.type
_entity.pdbx_description
1 polymer ?
#
loop_
_entity_poly.entity_id
_entity_poly.type
_entity_poly.pdbx_seq_one_letter_code
_entity_poly.pdbx_strand_id
1 'polypeptide(L)'
;MKKGYLITIALLCLIFTSNAQEENTNASNFGLKGGYNLAAVSFDGEEETGQRHSFHVGIYGESFVSKAVALQLELQYSQQGYQVKSNGGTFTQKLDYINIPLLFKMYPEDSFYLEVGPQAGFAISHKETFDSSFNLFDTSQEFEPNKLDWGINFGGGFKTNNGVSLGVRYHLGLGDIYEDQGSPRNRVWQFSIGFDL
;
A
#
# COMPACT_ATOMS: atom_id res chain seq x y z
N MET A 1 -1.77 8.91 -27.43
CA MET A 1 -1.43 9.35 -26.07
C MET A 1 -0.83 8.27 -25.17
N LYS A 2 -0.87 6.96 -25.52
CA LYS A 2 -0.32 5.85 -24.67
C LYS A 2 1.22 5.72 -24.65
N LYS A 3 1.95 6.34 -25.59
CA LYS A 3 3.43 6.25 -25.65
C LYS A 3 4.15 7.23 -24.73
N GLY A 4 3.52 8.30 -24.26
CA GLY A 4 4.13 9.30 -23.38
C GLY A 4 4.37 8.79 -21.96
N TYR A 5 3.46 8.00 -21.42
CA TYR A 5 3.57 7.49 -20.04
C TYR A 5 4.68 6.46 -19.85
N LEU A 6 4.96 5.63 -20.87
CA LEU A 6 6.07 4.67 -20.86
C LEU A 6 7.44 5.37 -20.81
N ILE A 7 7.57 6.51 -21.49
CA ILE A 7 8.81 7.31 -21.50
C ILE A 7 9.01 7.97 -20.13
N THR A 8 7.94 8.45 -19.49
CA THR A 8 8.02 9.08 -18.16
C THR A 8 8.42 8.05 -17.07
N ILE A 9 7.89 6.84 -17.13
CA ILE A 9 8.25 5.75 -16.21
C ILE A 9 9.71 5.32 -16.45
N ALA A 10 10.14 5.20 -17.71
CA ALA A 10 11.53 4.89 -18.05
C ALA A 10 12.50 6.00 -17.62
N LEU A 11 12.10 7.28 -17.70
CA LEU A 11 12.91 8.41 -17.22
C LEU A 11 13.02 8.43 -15.69
N LEU A 12 11.96 8.06 -14.97
CA LEU A 12 12.01 7.93 -13.50
C LEU A 12 12.98 6.82 -13.07
N CYS A 13 13.00 5.69 -13.77
CA CYS A 13 13.95 4.60 -13.50
C CYS A 13 15.40 4.99 -13.78
N LEU A 14 15.66 5.87 -14.76
CA LEU A 14 17.02 6.33 -15.10
C LEU A 14 17.61 7.30 -14.06
N ILE A 15 16.79 8.00 -13.28
CA ILE A 15 17.25 8.91 -12.22
C ILE A 15 17.93 8.12 -11.08
N PHE A 16 17.52 6.88 -10.84
CA PHE A 16 18.12 6.03 -9.80
C PHE A 16 19.46 5.39 -10.20
N THR A 17 19.84 5.37 -11.49
CA THR A 17 21.09 4.75 -11.95
C THR A 17 22.27 5.71 -12.04
N SER A 18 22.06 7.02 -11.96
CA SER A 18 23.11 8.02 -12.19
C SER A 18 24.00 8.31 -10.97
N ASN A 19 23.70 7.78 -9.78
CA ASN A 19 24.49 8.01 -8.57
C ASN A 19 25.43 6.85 -8.19
N ALA A 20 25.62 5.86 -9.07
CA ALA A 20 26.40 4.65 -8.78
C ALA A 20 27.93 4.84 -8.93
N GLN A 21 28.45 6.06 -9.10
CA GLN A 21 29.87 6.29 -9.41
C GLN A 21 30.63 7.22 -8.46
N GLU A 22 30.11 7.59 -7.30
CA GLU A 22 30.93 8.26 -6.28
C GLU A 22 31.04 7.37 -5.04
N GLU A 23 32.29 7.05 -4.73
CA GLU A 23 32.75 6.40 -3.51
C GLU A 23 32.31 7.21 -2.30
N ASN A 24 31.39 6.68 -1.53
CA ASN A 24 31.02 6.95 -0.15
C ASN A 24 29.56 7.27 0.13
N THR A 25 28.99 6.42 0.97
CA THR A 25 27.82 6.57 1.84
C THR A 25 26.44 6.25 1.27
N ASN A 26 26.22 6.08 -0.01
CA ASN A 26 24.88 5.77 -0.53
C ASN A 26 24.71 4.27 -0.79
N ALA A 27 24.60 3.46 0.28
CA ALA A 27 24.12 2.09 0.12
C ALA A 27 22.71 2.14 -0.45
N SER A 28 22.50 1.48 -1.59
CA SER A 28 21.18 1.28 -2.17
C SER A 28 20.83 -0.18 -2.03
N ASN A 29 19.67 -0.45 -1.46
CA ASN A 29 19.14 -1.80 -1.27
C ASN A 29 17.94 -1.99 -2.18
N PHE A 30 17.82 -3.17 -2.76
CA PHE A 30 16.65 -3.62 -3.46
C PHE A 30 16.11 -4.85 -2.74
N GLY A 31 14.78 -5.00 -2.66
CA GLY A 31 14.24 -6.10 -1.89
C GLY A 31 12.81 -6.48 -2.26
N LEU A 32 12.39 -7.56 -1.63
CA LEU A 32 11.02 -8.07 -1.65
C LEU A 32 10.34 -7.77 -0.33
N LYS A 33 9.05 -7.49 -0.38
CA LYS A 33 8.23 -7.21 0.79
C LYS A 33 6.88 -7.87 0.64
N GLY A 34 6.37 -8.41 1.73
CA GLY A 34 5.03 -8.95 1.76
C GLY A 34 4.48 -8.96 3.17
N GLY A 35 3.17 -9.15 3.30
CA GLY A 35 2.57 -9.15 4.61
C GLY A 35 1.05 -9.13 4.61
N TYR A 36 0.53 -8.79 5.76
CA TYR A 36 -0.87 -8.86 6.10
C TYR A 36 -1.49 -7.46 6.19
N ASN A 37 -2.71 -7.32 5.66
CA ASN A 37 -3.50 -6.10 5.71
C ASN A 37 -4.72 -6.27 6.62
N LEU A 38 -4.97 -5.27 7.45
CA LEU A 38 -6.27 -4.99 8.05
C LEU A 38 -6.82 -3.75 7.34
N ALA A 39 -7.75 -3.96 6.42
CA ALA A 39 -8.32 -2.89 5.62
C ALA A 39 -9.73 -2.56 6.08
N ALA A 40 -10.06 -1.28 6.16
CA ALA A 40 -11.37 -0.74 6.44
C ALA A 40 -11.64 0.45 5.52
N VAL A 41 -12.87 0.92 5.49
CA VAL A 41 -13.27 2.15 4.81
C VAL A 41 -13.94 3.06 5.83
N SER A 42 -13.55 4.32 5.83
CA SER A 42 -14.16 5.37 6.63
C SER A 42 -15.10 6.18 5.75
N PHE A 43 -16.31 6.39 6.19
CA PHE A 43 -17.30 7.29 5.57
C PHE A 43 -17.35 8.59 6.35
N ASP A 44 -17.56 9.73 5.68
CA ASP A 44 -17.65 11.02 6.35
C ASP A 44 -18.81 11.05 7.37
N GLY A 45 -18.47 11.26 8.66
CA GLY A 45 -19.41 11.35 9.76
C GLY A 45 -19.87 10.04 10.39
N GLU A 46 -19.36 8.89 9.94
CA GLU A 46 -19.67 7.57 10.49
C GLU A 46 -18.44 6.86 11.04
N GLU A 47 -18.67 5.83 11.86
CA GLU A 47 -17.60 4.94 12.32
C GLU A 47 -17.01 4.12 11.14
N GLU A 48 -15.75 3.72 11.29
CA GLU A 48 -15.09 2.85 10.30
C GLU A 48 -15.89 1.53 10.13
N THR A 49 -15.93 1.03 8.90
CA THR A 49 -16.53 -0.28 8.60
C THR A 49 -15.76 -1.42 9.27
N GLY A 50 -16.36 -2.60 9.28
CA GLY A 50 -15.67 -3.82 9.70
C GLY A 50 -14.42 -4.09 8.86
N GLN A 51 -13.37 -4.57 9.52
CA GLN A 51 -12.07 -4.80 8.91
C GLN A 51 -12.08 -6.04 8.02
N ARG A 52 -11.52 -5.90 6.82
CA ARG A 52 -11.21 -7.01 5.94
C ARG A 52 -9.77 -7.46 6.14
N HIS A 53 -9.60 -8.75 6.35
CA HIS A 53 -8.30 -9.43 6.44
C HIS A 53 -7.82 -9.79 5.03
N SER A 54 -6.61 -9.36 4.67
CA SER A 54 -6.06 -9.54 3.33
C SER A 54 -4.52 -9.49 3.34
N PHE A 55 -3.89 -9.38 2.17
CA PHE A 55 -2.44 -9.39 2.07
C PHE A 55 -1.92 -8.34 1.08
N HIS A 56 -0.63 -8.09 1.15
CA HIS A 56 0.13 -7.35 0.15
C HIS A 56 1.44 -8.05 -0.17
N VAL A 57 1.96 -7.82 -1.38
CA VAL A 57 3.26 -8.28 -1.82
C VAL A 57 3.82 -7.29 -2.83
N GLY A 58 5.13 -7.07 -2.81
CA GLY A 58 5.75 -6.13 -3.73
C GLY A 58 7.27 -6.14 -3.66
N ILE A 59 7.84 -5.21 -4.40
CA ILE A 59 9.27 -4.93 -4.46
C ILE A 59 9.52 -3.52 -3.95
N TYR A 60 10.72 -3.27 -3.47
CA TYR A 60 11.16 -1.94 -3.07
C TYR A 60 12.60 -1.67 -3.45
N GLY A 61 12.90 -0.39 -3.67
CA GLY A 61 14.25 0.15 -3.74
C GLY A 61 14.42 1.20 -2.65
N GLU A 62 15.44 1.07 -1.83
CA GLU A 62 15.80 1.99 -0.76
C GLU A 62 17.16 2.59 -1.05
N SER A 63 17.27 3.92 -1.03
CA SER A 63 18.50 4.66 -1.26
C SER A 63 18.79 5.57 -0.07
N PHE A 64 19.94 5.40 0.54
CA PHE A 64 20.39 6.23 1.67
C PHE A 64 20.91 7.57 1.18
N VAL A 65 20.31 8.65 1.64
CA VAL A 65 20.74 10.05 1.41
C VAL A 65 21.79 10.45 2.45
N SER A 66 21.73 9.86 3.64
CA SER A 66 22.71 9.98 4.71
C SER A 66 22.71 8.70 5.55
N LYS A 67 23.59 8.60 6.56
CA LYS A 67 23.62 7.43 7.46
C LYS A 67 22.30 7.16 8.18
N ALA A 68 21.50 8.21 8.41
CA ALA A 68 20.25 8.12 9.17
C ALA A 68 18.99 8.36 8.32
N VAL A 69 19.13 8.62 7.02
CA VAL A 69 17.99 9.01 6.17
C VAL A 69 18.05 8.26 4.85
N ALA A 70 16.93 7.66 4.48
CA ALA A 70 16.75 7.00 3.19
C ALA A 70 15.44 7.41 2.51
N LEU A 71 15.41 7.27 1.20
CA LEU A 71 14.20 7.31 0.38
C LEU A 71 13.91 5.90 -0.10
N GLN A 72 12.67 5.45 0.05
CA GLN A 72 12.23 4.15 -0.42
C GLN A 72 11.06 4.31 -1.38
N LEU A 73 11.19 3.71 -2.57
CA LEU A 73 10.12 3.58 -3.54
C LEU A 73 9.68 2.12 -3.58
N GLU A 74 8.37 1.91 -3.57
CA GLU A 74 7.80 0.56 -3.62
C GLU A 74 6.85 0.41 -4.81
N LEU A 75 6.70 -0.82 -5.28
CA LEU A 75 5.63 -1.26 -6.17
C LEU A 75 4.95 -2.47 -5.52
N GLN A 76 3.69 -2.32 -5.11
CA GLN A 76 2.97 -3.34 -4.35
C GLN A 76 1.64 -3.72 -5.01
N TYR A 77 1.35 -5.01 -5.07
CA TYR A 77 -0.02 -5.50 -5.13
C TYR A 77 -0.59 -5.54 -3.72
N SER A 78 -1.75 -4.95 -3.51
CA SER A 78 -2.38 -4.86 -2.19
C SER A 78 -3.88 -5.09 -2.29
N GLN A 79 -4.37 -6.04 -1.53
CA GLN A 79 -5.80 -6.25 -1.35
C GLN A 79 -6.31 -5.37 -0.22
N GLN A 80 -7.41 -4.66 -0.48
CA GLN A 80 -8.07 -3.72 0.43
C GLN A 80 -9.58 -3.90 0.39
N GLY A 81 -10.34 -2.98 0.96
CA GLY A 81 -11.79 -3.00 1.05
C GLY A 81 -12.28 -3.22 2.47
N TYR A 82 -13.53 -3.63 2.63
CA TYR A 82 -14.14 -3.77 3.94
C TYR A 82 -15.12 -4.95 4.01
N GLN A 83 -15.56 -5.26 5.23
CA GLN A 83 -16.52 -6.30 5.51
C GLN A 83 -17.59 -5.79 6.48
N VAL A 84 -18.86 -6.05 6.16
CA VAL A 84 -19.98 -5.75 7.04
C VAL A 84 -20.69 -7.04 7.37
N LYS A 85 -20.78 -7.36 8.65
CA LYS A 85 -21.51 -8.54 9.16
C LYS A 85 -22.89 -8.12 9.64
N SER A 86 -23.92 -8.82 9.15
CA SER A 86 -25.31 -8.63 9.54
C SER A 86 -25.94 -9.99 9.89
N ASN A 87 -27.10 -9.98 10.57
CA ASN A 87 -27.81 -11.20 10.93
C ASN A 87 -28.25 -12.06 9.71
N GLY A 88 -28.28 -11.46 8.50
CA GLY A 88 -28.66 -12.13 7.26
C GLY A 88 -27.48 -12.63 6.40
N GLY A 89 -26.24 -12.30 6.75
CA GLY A 89 -25.06 -12.65 5.97
C GLY A 89 -23.92 -11.68 6.13
N THR A 90 -22.86 -11.91 5.38
CA THR A 90 -21.66 -11.08 5.35
C THR A 90 -21.52 -10.42 3.99
N PHE A 91 -21.50 -9.10 3.96
CA PHE A 91 -21.15 -8.32 2.78
C PHE A 91 -19.66 -8.06 2.80
N THR A 92 -18.96 -8.37 1.72
CA THR A 92 -17.52 -8.13 1.57
C THR A 92 -17.27 -7.38 0.28
N GLN A 93 -16.70 -6.18 0.40
CA GLN A 93 -16.15 -5.44 -0.72
C GLN A 93 -14.65 -5.74 -0.86
N LYS A 94 -14.26 -6.22 -2.03
CA LYS A 94 -12.89 -6.61 -2.36
C LYS A 94 -12.34 -5.62 -3.39
N LEU A 95 -11.28 -4.90 -3.01
CA LEU A 95 -10.58 -3.93 -3.84
C LEU A 95 -9.12 -4.35 -3.95
N ASP A 96 -8.65 -4.57 -5.17
CA ASP A 96 -7.26 -4.90 -5.42
C ASP A 96 -6.56 -3.72 -6.11
N TYR A 97 -5.42 -3.31 -5.56
CA TYR A 97 -4.66 -2.15 -6.02
C TYR A 97 -3.24 -2.51 -6.40
N ILE A 98 -2.72 -1.77 -7.37
CA ILE A 98 -1.27 -1.58 -7.54
C ILE A 98 -0.92 -0.26 -6.85
N ASN A 99 -0.19 -0.32 -5.76
CA ASN A 99 0.24 0.81 -4.97
C ASN A 99 1.69 1.20 -5.25
N ILE A 100 1.95 2.49 -5.28
CA ILE A 100 3.27 3.08 -5.47
C ILE A 100 3.53 4.05 -4.30
N PRO A 101 3.98 3.56 -3.15
CA PRO A 101 4.44 4.40 -2.04
C PRO A 101 5.81 5.01 -2.35
N LEU A 102 5.98 6.30 -2.03
CA LEU A 102 7.27 6.97 -1.94
C LEU A 102 7.48 7.40 -0.49
N LEU A 103 8.47 6.81 0.18
CA LEU A 103 8.63 6.93 1.62
C LEU A 103 9.96 7.62 1.96
N PHE A 104 9.87 8.57 2.84
CA PHE A 104 11.01 9.09 3.59
C PHE A 104 11.19 8.23 4.83
N LYS A 105 12.37 7.63 4.99
CA LYS A 105 12.72 6.79 6.14
C LYS A 105 13.80 7.45 6.96
N MET A 106 13.62 7.43 8.26
CA MET A 106 14.59 7.91 9.22
C MET A 106 14.99 6.76 10.14
N TYR A 107 16.29 6.58 10.30
CA TYR A 107 16.91 5.58 11.16
C TYR A 107 17.53 6.26 12.40
N PRO A 108 16.76 6.42 13.50
CA PRO A 108 17.31 6.97 14.76
C PRO A 108 18.41 6.07 15.35
N GLU A 109 18.29 4.77 15.10
CA GLU A 109 19.27 3.72 15.44
C GLU A 109 19.44 2.80 14.23
N ASP A 110 20.57 2.09 14.15
CA ASP A 110 20.92 1.25 13.00
C ASP A 110 19.85 0.21 12.62
N SER A 111 19.08 -0.26 13.58
CA SER A 111 18.07 -1.31 13.37
C SER A 111 16.63 -0.82 13.39
N PHE A 112 16.37 0.40 13.87
CA PHE A 112 15.01 0.94 13.98
C PHE A 112 14.78 2.04 12.96
N TYR A 113 13.64 2.00 12.26
CA TYR A 113 13.27 3.06 11.35
C TYR A 113 11.85 3.57 11.57
N LEU A 114 11.65 4.83 11.25
CA LEU A 114 10.36 5.48 11.07
C LEU A 114 10.20 5.81 9.58
N GLU A 115 8.97 5.74 9.08
CA GLU A 115 8.69 6.05 7.69
C GLU A 115 7.42 6.90 7.55
N VAL A 116 7.46 7.83 6.59
CA VAL A 116 6.31 8.65 6.20
C VAL A 116 6.41 8.99 4.72
N GLY A 117 5.26 9.06 4.03
CA GLY A 117 5.27 9.52 2.65
C GLY A 117 3.97 9.30 1.90
N PRO A 118 3.83 9.90 0.72
CA PRO A 118 2.66 9.74 -0.13
C PRO A 118 2.60 8.36 -0.77
N GLN A 119 1.39 7.97 -1.13
CA GLN A 119 1.11 6.78 -1.94
C GLN A 119 0.08 7.13 -3.00
N ALA A 120 0.30 6.61 -4.21
CA ALA A 120 -0.71 6.50 -5.25
C ALA A 120 -1.09 5.03 -5.43
N GLY A 121 -2.38 4.75 -5.57
CA GLY A 121 -2.92 3.42 -5.78
C GLY A 121 -3.80 3.39 -7.03
N PHE A 122 -3.64 2.35 -7.84
CA PHE A 122 -4.47 2.12 -9.03
C PHE A 122 -5.32 0.89 -8.82
N ALA A 123 -6.65 1.05 -8.80
CA ALA A 123 -7.58 -0.06 -8.69
C ALA A 123 -7.50 -0.93 -9.96
N ILE A 124 -7.24 -2.23 -9.79
CA ILE A 124 -7.11 -3.20 -10.88
C ILE A 124 -8.19 -4.27 -10.86
N SER A 125 -8.83 -4.50 -9.71
CA SER A 125 -9.95 -5.43 -9.56
C SER A 125 -10.89 -4.94 -8.48
N HIS A 126 -12.18 -5.19 -8.69
CA HIS A 126 -13.23 -4.79 -7.81
C HIS A 126 -14.34 -5.83 -7.82
N LYS A 127 -14.66 -6.37 -6.67
CA LYS A 127 -15.73 -7.37 -6.52
C LYS A 127 -16.49 -7.15 -5.23
N GLU A 128 -17.80 -7.25 -5.31
CA GLU A 128 -18.68 -7.32 -4.16
C GLU A 128 -19.19 -8.74 -4.03
N THR A 129 -19.11 -9.29 -2.82
CA THR A 129 -19.58 -10.64 -2.51
C THR A 129 -20.55 -10.55 -1.34
N PHE A 130 -21.70 -11.13 -1.50
CA PHE A 130 -22.66 -11.30 -0.43
C PHE A 130 -22.80 -12.81 -0.13
N ASP A 131 -22.27 -13.20 1.02
CA ASP A 131 -22.38 -14.57 1.54
C ASP A 131 -23.62 -14.65 2.45
N SER A 132 -24.69 -15.27 1.95
CA SER A 132 -25.95 -15.44 2.70
C SER A 132 -25.83 -16.55 3.73
N SER A 133 -26.34 -16.33 4.93
CA SER A 133 -26.41 -17.35 5.98
C SER A 133 -27.25 -18.56 5.61
N PHE A 134 -28.03 -18.50 4.52
CA PHE A 134 -28.93 -19.57 4.04
C PHE A 134 -28.48 -20.27 2.75
N ASN A 135 -27.26 -19.98 2.23
CA ASN A 135 -26.68 -20.63 1.02
C ASN A 135 -27.54 -20.62 -0.27
N LEU A 136 -28.62 -19.84 -0.32
CA LEU A 136 -29.55 -19.83 -1.45
C LEU A 136 -29.36 -18.65 -2.40
N PHE A 137 -28.53 -17.63 -2.01
CA PHE A 137 -28.37 -16.39 -2.76
C PHE A 137 -26.96 -15.82 -2.60
N ASP A 138 -25.95 -16.50 -3.10
CA ASP A 138 -24.64 -15.91 -3.24
C ASP A 138 -24.61 -15.07 -4.51
N THR A 139 -24.43 -13.76 -4.36
CA THR A 139 -24.39 -12.83 -5.50
C THR A 139 -23.02 -12.15 -5.53
N SER A 140 -22.41 -12.16 -6.71
CA SER A 140 -21.18 -11.42 -6.98
C SER A 140 -21.46 -10.38 -8.08
N GLN A 141 -21.20 -9.12 -7.81
CA GLN A 141 -21.32 -8.04 -8.80
C GLN A 141 -19.96 -7.34 -8.98
N GLU A 142 -19.68 -6.93 -10.20
CA GLU A 142 -18.55 -6.02 -10.49
C GLU A 142 -19.08 -4.59 -10.46
N PHE A 143 -18.33 -3.73 -9.78
CA PHE A 143 -18.65 -2.32 -9.62
C PHE A 143 -17.47 -1.47 -10.14
N GLU A 144 -17.68 -0.26 -10.62
CA GLU A 144 -16.59 0.61 -11.09
C GLU A 144 -16.24 1.67 -10.03
N PRO A 145 -15.19 1.47 -9.22
CA PRO A 145 -14.68 2.49 -8.30
C PRO A 145 -13.84 3.52 -9.06
N ASN A 146 -13.50 4.61 -8.38
CA ASN A 146 -12.44 5.50 -8.84
C ASN A 146 -11.15 4.72 -9.05
N LYS A 147 -10.56 4.84 -10.23
CA LYS A 147 -9.35 4.08 -10.60
C LYS A 147 -8.11 4.53 -9.84
N LEU A 148 -8.12 5.75 -9.28
CA LEU A 148 -7.00 6.33 -8.55
C LEU A 148 -7.38 6.53 -7.08
N ASP A 149 -6.65 5.88 -6.20
CA ASP A 149 -6.59 6.15 -4.77
C ASP A 149 -5.28 6.88 -4.45
N TRP A 150 -5.30 7.79 -3.51
CA TRP A 150 -4.10 8.46 -3.04
C TRP A 150 -4.20 8.77 -1.55
N GLY A 151 -3.07 8.84 -0.89
CA GLY A 151 -3.04 9.06 0.54
C GLY A 151 -1.64 9.19 1.10
N ILE A 152 -1.55 9.13 2.42
CA ILE A 152 -0.31 9.25 3.18
C ILE A 152 -0.11 7.97 3.99
N ASN A 153 1.12 7.48 3.97
CA ASN A 153 1.58 6.40 4.81
C ASN A 153 2.41 6.95 5.97
N PHE A 154 2.29 6.33 7.13
CA PHE A 154 3.21 6.51 8.24
C PHE A 154 3.35 5.20 9.01
N GLY A 155 4.56 4.95 9.50
CA GLY A 155 4.87 3.68 10.12
C GLY A 155 6.28 3.64 10.67
N GLY A 156 6.72 2.42 10.94
CA GLY A 156 8.07 2.16 11.40
C GLY A 156 8.31 0.66 11.53
N GLY A 157 9.53 0.31 11.89
CA GLY A 157 9.89 -1.09 12.01
C GLY A 157 11.34 -1.29 12.39
N PHE A 158 11.74 -2.54 12.29
CA PHE A 158 13.11 -2.97 12.54
C PHE A 158 13.71 -3.57 11.28
N LYS A 159 14.97 -3.28 11.03
CA LYS A 159 15.76 -3.85 9.94
C LYS A 159 17.06 -4.39 10.50
N THR A 160 17.34 -5.64 10.23
CA THR A 160 18.60 -6.30 10.66
C THR A 160 19.70 -6.01 9.65
N ASN A 161 20.96 -6.16 10.09
CA ASN A 161 22.13 -6.03 9.20
C ASN A 161 22.15 -7.08 8.07
N ASN A 162 21.39 -8.16 8.21
CA ASN A 162 21.26 -9.22 7.19
C ASN A 162 20.16 -8.90 6.16
N GLY A 163 19.60 -7.68 6.18
CA GLY A 163 18.58 -7.25 5.22
C GLY A 163 17.16 -7.73 5.49
N VAL A 164 16.90 -8.38 6.63
CA VAL A 164 15.53 -8.74 7.04
C VAL A 164 14.89 -7.58 7.76
N SER A 165 13.67 -7.21 7.36
CA SER A 165 12.91 -6.14 8.00
C SER A 165 11.52 -6.62 8.47
N LEU A 166 11.06 -6.06 9.59
CA LEU A 166 9.69 -6.19 10.09
C LEU A 166 9.12 -4.79 10.27
N GLY A 167 7.94 -4.53 9.72
CA GLY A 167 7.36 -3.21 9.74
C GLY A 167 5.86 -3.21 10.01
N VAL A 168 5.41 -2.11 10.59
CA VAL A 168 4.00 -1.77 10.75
C VAL A 168 3.77 -0.41 10.10
N ARG A 169 2.79 -0.32 9.24
CA ARG A 169 2.42 0.89 8.49
C ARG A 169 0.93 1.11 8.55
N TYR A 170 0.53 2.36 8.63
CA TYR A 170 -0.84 2.78 8.44
C TYR A 170 -0.96 3.63 7.19
N HIS A 171 -1.88 3.27 6.31
CA HIS A 171 -2.27 4.04 5.14
C HIS A 171 -3.53 4.82 5.44
N LEU A 172 -3.44 6.14 5.31
CA LEU A 172 -4.53 7.10 5.41
C LEU A 172 -4.91 7.53 3.99
N GLY A 173 -5.92 6.90 3.39
CA GLY A 173 -6.47 7.30 2.10
C GLY A 173 -7.12 8.67 2.20
N LEU A 174 -6.85 9.52 1.23
CA LEU A 174 -7.39 10.87 1.08
C LEU A 174 -8.25 10.99 -0.18
N GLY A 175 -8.05 10.08 -1.14
CA GLY A 175 -8.89 9.94 -2.33
C GLY A 175 -10.21 9.24 -2.00
N ASP A 176 -11.30 9.71 -2.60
CA ASP A 176 -12.61 9.08 -2.46
C ASP A 176 -12.70 7.85 -3.37
N ILE A 177 -13.17 6.72 -2.83
CA ILE A 177 -13.33 5.47 -3.59
C ILE A 177 -14.48 5.61 -4.61
N TYR A 178 -15.50 6.41 -4.29
CA TYR A 178 -16.68 6.68 -5.13
C TYR A 178 -16.99 8.17 -5.16
N GLU A 179 -17.43 8.69 -6.31
CA GLU A 179 -17.71 10.12 -6.49
C GLU A 179 -19.03 10.58 -5.81
N ASP A 180 -20.00 9.68 -5.60
CA ASP A 180 -21.37 10.07 -5.27
C ASP A 180 -21.88 9.60 -3.88
N GLN A 181 -21.07 8.97 -3.04
CA GLN A 181 -21.57 8.34 -1.80
C GLN A 181 -20.68 8.62 -0.58
N GLY A 182 -20.86 9.76 0.08
CA GLY A 182 -20.33 9.97 1.44
C GLY A 182 -18.81 9.89 1.57
N SER A 183 -18.07 10.18 0.49
CA SER A 183 -16.61 10.25 0.46
C SER A 183 -15.90 9.08 1.17
N PRO A 184 -16.15 7.81 0.77
CA PRO A 184 -15.52 6.66 1.40
C PRO A 184 -14.01 6.65 1.11
N ARG A 185 -13.20 6.50 2.16
CA ARG A 185 -11.73 6.54 2.09
C ARG A 185 -11.09 5.31 2.68
N ASN A 186 -10.04 4.81 2.04
CA ASN A 186 -9.30 3.66 2.52
C ASN A 186 -8.55 3.93 3.84
N ARG A 187 -8.58 2.93 4.73
CA ARG A 187 -7.85 2.88 6.00
C ARG A 187 -7.21 1.50 6.12
N VAL A 188 -5.88 1.43 6.04
CA VAL A 188 -5.22 0.12 5.99
C VAL A 188 -4.04 0.06 6.96
N TRP A 189 -4.11 -0.87 7.91
CA TRP A 189 -2.94 -1.32 8.65
C TRP A 189 -2.22 -2.42 7.86
N GLN A 190 -0.92 -2.26 7.68
CA GLN A 190 -0.04 -3.23 7.02
C GLN A 190 1.00 -3.74 8.01
N PHE A 191 1.11 -5.06 8.14
CA PHE A 191 2.15 -5.76 8.88
C PHE A 191 3.02 -6.47 7.87
N SER A 192 4.29 -6.14 7.79
CA SER A 192 5.15 -6.54 6.68
C SER A 192 6.41 -7.22 7.15
N ILE A 193 6.87 -8.17 6.35
CA ILE A 193 8.24 -8.68 6.37
C ILE A 193 8.90 -8.34 5.03
N GLY A 194 10.15 -7.88 5.07
CA GLY A 194 10.95 -7.55 3.89
C GLY A 194 12.31 -8.22 3.91
N PHE A 195 12.88 -8.39 2.73
CA PHE A 195 14.18 -9.01 2.51
C PHE A 195 14.95 -8.21 1.47
N ASP A 196 16.12 -7.70 1.82
CA ASP A 196 17.08 -7.15 0.87
C ASP A 196 17.70 -8.30 0.03
N LEU A 197 17.93 -8.06 -1.26
CA LEU A 197 18.46 -9.02 -2.22
C LEU A 197 19.93 -8.73 -2.55
#